data_4dc5f4263c61b952ca1734ec06f088d7
#
_entry.id   4dc5f4263c61b952ca1734ec06f088d7
#
_cell.length_a   1.000
_cell.length_b   1.000
_cell.length_c   1.000
_cell.angle_alpha   90.00
_cell.angle_beta   90.00
_cell.angle_gamma   90.00
#
_symmetry.space_group_name_H-M   'P 1'
#
loop_
_entity.id
_entity.type
_entity.pdbx_description
1 polymer ?
#
loop_
_entity_poly.entity_id
_entity_poly.type
_entity_poly.pdbx_seq_one_letter_code
_entity_poly.pdbx_strand_id
1 'polypeptide(L)'
;MTESAPDRTGLGRLLVLGVLVVAVVVLAIAASAVLGGRGRQVETGIVVAVEATSLSSVQGFSIRTTDGRTVDFRIVSLENASTFPPGHLAEHKVSLVPVRVTYVDRGGAHEAVRIEDAP
;
A
#
# COMPACT_ATOMS: atom_id res chain seq x y z
N MET A 1 19.40 -0.14 -64.03
CA MET A 1 18.78 -0.87 -62.95
C MET A 1 19.14 -0.21 -61.64
N THR A 2 18.29 0.63 -61.17
CA THR A 2 18.44 1.19 -59.85
C THR A 2 17.75 0.26 -58.85
N GLU A 3 18.52 -0.57 -58.25
CA GLU A 3 18.09 -1.32 -57.12
C GLU A 3 17.86 -0.30 -55.97
N SER A 4 16.63 -0.02 -55.65
CA SER A 4 16.33 0.80 -54.48
C SER A 4 16.78 0.02 -53.24
N ALA A 5 17.83 0.47 -52.57
CA ALA A 5 18.23 -0.05 -51.32
C ALA A 5 17.03 -0.01 -50.37
N PRO A 6 16.76 -1.07 -49.59
CA PRO A 6 15.70 -1.04 -48.61
C PRO A 6 15.88 0.18 -47.71
N ASP A 7 14.82 0.92 -47.51
CA ASP A 7 14.83 2.17 -46.77
C ASP A 7 15.22 1.92 -45.31
N ARG A 8 16.53 1.87 -45.07
CA ARG A 8 17.10 1.69 -43.73
C ARG A 8 16.70 2.81 -42.78
N THR A 9 16.31 3.96 -43.33
CA THR A 9 15.82 5.10 -42.53
C THR A 9 14.42 4.86 -41.97
N GLY A 10 13.53 4.18 -42.68
CA GLY A 10 12.21 3.82 -42.22
C GLY A 10 12.25 2.79 -41.06
N LEU A 11 13.12 1.76 -41.21
CA LEU A 11 13.31 0.75 -40.19
C LEU A 11 13.96 1.33 -38.93
N GLY A 12 14.94 2.22 -39.08
CA GLY A 12 15.58 2.92 -37.95
C GLY A 12 14.58 3.80 -37.18
N ARG A 13 13.71 4.50 -37.91
CA ARG A 13 12.65 5.32 -37.30
C ARG A 13 11.64 4.48 -36.55
N LEU A 14 11.23 3.34 -37.07
CA LEU A 14 10.33 2.38 -36.40
C LEU A 14 10.97 1.80 -35.15
N LEU A 15 12.25 1.44 -35.17
CA LEU A 15 13.00 0.96 -34.03
C LEU A 15 13.14 2.02 -32.95
N VAL A 16 13.45 3.26 -33.30
CA VAL A 16 13.55 4.38 -32.36
C VAL A 16 12.19 4.68 -31.71
N LEU A 17 11.11 4.69 -32.50
CA LEU A 17 9.75 4.86 -31.98
C LEU A 17 9.37 3.72 -31.03
N GLY A 18 9.70 2.47 -31.38
CA GLY A 18 9.44 1.31 -30.52
C GLY A 18 10.19 1.39 -29.18
N VAL A 19 11.46 1.75 -29.21
CA VAL A 19 12.28 1.96 -28.00
C VAL A 19 11.74 3.11 -27.16
N LEU A 20 11.32 4.21 -27.79
CA LEU A 20 10.72 5.36 -27.10
C LEU A 20 9.41 4.99 -26.40
N VAL A 21 8.53 4.23 -27.04
CA VAL A 21 7.27 3.76 -26.47
C VAL A 21 7.54 2.82 -25.28
N VAL A 22 8.46 1.88 -25.41
CA VAL A 22 8.86 0.99 -24.32
C VAL A 22 9.44 1.77 -23.15
N ALA A 23 10.31 2.75 -23.40
CA ALA A 23 10.87 3.60 -22.35
C ALA A 23 9.80 4.40 -21.62
N VAL A 24 8.82 4.97 -22.32
CA VAL A 24 7.69 5.69 -21.71
C VAL A 24 6.82 4.75 -20.86
N VAL A 25 6.54 3.55 -21.33
CA VAL A 25 5.76 2.54 -20.58
C VAL A 25 6.51 2.12 -19.31
N VAL A 26 7.82 1.86 -19.39
CA VAL A 26 8.64 1.51 -18.22
C VAL A 26 8.67 2.66 -17.21
N LEU A 27 8.83 3.90 -17.66
CA LEU A 27 8.78 5.08 -16.80
C LEU A 27 7.41 5.26 -16.14
N ALA A 28 6.33 5.03 -16.86
CA ALA A 28 4.97 5.11 -16.32
C ALA A 28 4.72 4.04 -15.25
N ILE A 29 5.20 2.80 -15.46
CA ILE A 29 5.11 1.72 -14.47
C ILE A 29 5.95 2.05 -13.23
N ALA A 30 7.18 2.53 -13.39
CA ALA A 30 8.05 2.93 -12.29
C ALA A 30 7.46 4.11 -11.50
N ALA A 31 6.92 5.13 -12.18
CA ALA A 31 6.24 6.26 -11.55
C ALA A 31 4.98 5.80 -10.78
N SER A 32 4.19 4.88 -11.34
CA SER A 32 3.03 4.31 -10.67
C SER A 32 3.42 3.52 -9.43
N ALA A 33 4.50 2.75 -9.47
CA ALA A 33 5.01 2.02 -8.31
C ALA A 33 5.49 2.96 -7.19
N VAL A 34 6.21 4.04 -7.54
CA VAL A 34 6.67 5.05 -6.57
C VAL A 34 5.51 5.84 -5.98
N LEU A 35 4.55 6.25 -6.79
CA LEU A 35 3.34 6.95 -6.34
C LEU A 35 2.42 6.01 -5.57
N GLY A 36 2.27 4.75 -5.98
CA GLY A 36 1.51 3.72 -5.29
C GLY A 36 2.09 3.38 -3.91
N GLY A 37 3.43 3.41 -3.74
CA GLY A 37 4.09 3.22 -2.46
C GLY A 37 3.86 4.35 -1.45
N ARG A 38 3.38 5.51 -1.91
CA ARG A 38 2.98 6.66 -1.08
C ARG A 38 1.47 6.75 -0.89
N GLY A 39 0.70 5.97 -1.64
CA GLY A 39 -0.75 5.92 -1.58
C GLY A 39 -1.26 5.12 -0.39
N ARG A 40 -2.58 5.15 -0.21
CA ARG A 40 -3.25 4.36 0.80
C ARG A 40 -3.26 2.90 0.41
N GLN A 41 -2.92 2.05 1.37
CA GLN A 41 -2.96 0.61 1.25
C GLN A 41 -3.95 0.04 2.27
N VAL A 42 -4.44 -1.16 2.04
CA VAL A 42 -5.41 -1.82 2.91
C VAL A 42 -4.91 -3.23 3.24
N GLU A 43 -4.95 -3.56 4.52
CA GLU A 43 -4.73 -4.92 5.02
C GLU A 43 -5.89 -5.33 5.92
N THR A 44 -6.24 -6.60 5.88
CA THR A 44 -7.27 -7.18 6.73
C THR A 44 -6.69 -8.34 7.54
N GLY A 45 -7.01 -8.39 8.80
CA GLY A 45 -6.52 -9.46 9.67
C GLY A 45 -7.05 -9.36 11.09
N ILE A 46 -6.60 -10.29 11.91
CA ILE A 46 -6.96 -10.40 13.32
C ILE A 46 -5.92 -9.64 14.15
N VAL A 47 -6.37 -8.82 15.08
CA VAL A 47 -5.48 -8.11 16.00
C VAL A 47 -4.80 -9.12 16.93
N VAL A 48 -3.47 -9.15 16.92
CA VAL A 48 -2.66 -10.08 17.73
C VAL A 48 -1.86 -9.38 18.83
N ALA A 49 -1.61 -8.08 18.69
CA ALA A 49 -0.91 -7.28 19.69
C ALA A 49 -1.42 -5.84 19.67
N VAL A 50 -1.44 -5.21 20.82
CA VAL A 50 -1.80 -3.79 21.00
C VAL A 50 -0.76 -3.16 21.91
N GLU A 51 -0.12 -2.10 21.45
CA GLU A 51 0.78 -1.27 22.25
C GLU A 51 0.02 -0.05 22.75
N ALA A 52 -0.22 0.00 24.04
CA ALA A 52 -0.98 1.06 24.66
C ALA A 52 -0.37 1.45 26.00
N THR A 53 -0.33 2.75 26.30
CA THR A 53 0.00 3.27 27.63
C THR A 53 -1.25 3.37 28.51
N SER A 54 -2.43 3.45 27.88
CA SER A 54 -3.74 3.42 28.53
C SER A 54 -4.81 3.01 27.51
N LEU A 55 -6.04 2.77 27.93
CA LEU A 55 -7.17 2.44 27.05
C LEU A 55 -7.47 3.55 26.04
N SER A 56 -7.12 4.77 26.35
CA SER A 56 -7.29 5.94 25.47
C SER A 56 -6.05 6.33 24.71
N SER A 57 -4.91 5.69 24.94
CA SER A 57 -3.63 6.03 24.34
C SER A 57 -2.97 4.80 23.74
N VAL A 58 -3.46 4.40 22.57
CA VAL A 58 -2.90 3.32 21.77
C VAL A 58 -1.92 3.89 20.76
N GLN A 59 -0.68 3.42 20.79
CA GLN A 59 0.42 3.90 19.97
C GLN A 59 0.64 3.05 18.72
N GLY A 60 0.27 1.78 18.79
CA GLY A 60 0.45 0.83 17.70
C GLY A 60 -0.28 -0.48 17.95
N PHE A 61 -0.32 -1.30 16.95
CA PHE A 61 -0.90 -2.64 17.01
C PHE A 61 -0.37 -3.49 15.86
N SER A 62 -0.57 -4.80 15.96
CA SER A 62 -0.21 -5.76 14.93
C SER A 62 -1.43 -6.61 14.57
N ILE A 63 -1.55 -6.94 13.31
CA ILE A 63 -2.53 -7.88 12.80
C ILE A 63 -1.85 -9.09 12.18
N ARG A 64 -2.54 -10.22 12.23
CA ARG A 64 -2.19 -11.41 11.44
C ARG A 64 -3.15 -11.52 10.28
N THR A 65 -2.62 -11.46 9.08
CA THR A 65 -3.38 -11.58 7.83
C THR A 65 -3.77 -13.04 7.57
N THR A 66 -4.69 -13.25 6.63
CA THR A 66 -5.15 -14.60 6.27
C THR A 66 -4.06 -15.47 5.68
N ASP A 67 -3.04 -14.88 5.05
CA ASP A 67 -1.85 -15.58 4.53
C ASP A 67 -0.76 -15.81 5.58
N GLY A 68 -1.04 -15.50 6.87
CA GLY A 68 -0.14 -15.78 7.98
C GLY A 68 0.94 -14.74 8.25
N ARG A 69 0.95 -13.62 7.55
CA ARG A 69 1.89 -12.52 7.81
C ARG A 69 1.46 -11.73 9.04
N THR A 70 2.41 -11.26 9.80
CA THR A 70 2.17 -10.27 10.86
C THR A 70 2.57 -8.90 10.34
N VAL A 71 1.65 -7.95 10.42
CA VAL A 71 1.86 -6.57 9.95
C VAL A 71 1.70 -5.64 11.14
N ASP A 72 2.70 -4.79 11.36
CA ASP A 72 2.74 -3.83 12.45
C ASP A 72 2.32 -2.45 11.96
N PHE A 73 1.49 -1.77 12.75
CA PHE A 73 1.00 -0.43 12.47
C PHE A 73 1.29 0.51 13.62
N ARG A 74 1.63 1.75 13.27
CA ARG A 74 1.69 2.87 14.19
C ARG A 74 0.42 3.70 14.08
N ILE A 75 -0.08 4.21 15.19
CA ILE A 75 -1.19 5.16 15.22
C ILE A 75 -0.67 6.53 15.65
N VAL A 76 -0.83 7.51 14.79
CA VAL A 76 -0.62 8.93 15.10
C VAL A 76 -1.97 9.63 15.20
N SER A 77 -2.82 9.44 14.20
CA SER A 77 -4.16 10.03 14.15
C SER A 77 -5.03 9.19 13.22
N LEU A 78 -6.19 8.78 13.72
CA LEU A 78 -7.19 8.08 12.89
C LEU A 78 -8.24 9.06 12.37
N GLU A 79 -8.54 8.97 11.09
CA GLU A 79 -9.59 9.77 10.43
C GLU A 79 -10.98 9.47 11.00
N ASN A 80 -11.20 8.25 11.46
CA ASN A 80 -12.47 7.77 12.02
C ASN A 80 -12.41 7.45 13.51
N ALA A 81 -11.59 8.16 14.28
CA ALA A 81 -11.43 7.93 15.71
C ALA A 81 -12.74 8.04 16.51
N SER A 82 -13.71 8.80 16.01
CA SER A 82 -15.03 8.94 16.64
C SER A 82 -15.89 7.68 16.51
N THR A 83 -15.76 6.93 15.41
CA THR A 83 -16.51 5.70 15.17
C THR A 83 -15.72 4.44 15.51
N PHE A 84 -14.40 4.55 15.49
CA PHE A 84 -13.49 3.49 15.89
C PHE A 84 -12.43 4.07 16.85
N PRO A 85 -12.73 4.21 18.13
CA PRO A 85 -11.73 4.64 19.12
C PRO A 85 -10.57 3.64 19.15
N PRO A 86 -9.30 4.09 19.27
CA PRO A 86 -8.16 3.17 19.26
C PRO A 86 -8.21 2.10 20.35
N GLY A 87 -8.82 2.38 21.49
CA GLY A 87 -9.02 1.40 22.56
C GLY A 87 -9.89 0.20 22.16
N HIS A 88 -10.71 0.34 21.13
CA HIS A 88 -11.53 -0.73 20.58
C HIS A 88 -10.71 -1.88 19.99
N LEU A 89 -9.45 -1.64 19.63
CA LEU A 89 -8.50 -2.67 19.20
C LEU A 89 -8.29 -3.77 20.24
N ALA A 90 -8.33 -3.43 21.52
CA ALA A 90 -8.21 -4.42 22.60
C ALA A 90 -9.39 -5.40 22.62
N GLU A 91 -10.59 -4.93 22.30
CA GLU A 91 -11.78 -5.79 22.16
C GLU A 91 -11.64 -6.74 20.97
N HIS A 92 -11.14 -6.24 19.83
CA HIS A 92 -10.88 -7.06 18.65
C HIS A 92 -9.84 -8.15 18.91
N LYS A 93 -8.82 -7.86 19.72
CA LYS A 93 -7.82 -8.85 20.12
C LYS A 93 -8.44 -10.03 20.87
N VAL A 94 -9.40 -9.75 21.74
CA VAL A 94 -10.08 -10.78 22.52
C VAL A 94 -11.16 -11.50 21.73
N SER A 95 -11.96 -10.76 20.96
CA SER A 95 -13.07 -11.32 20.17
C SER A 95 -12.65 -12.05 18.91
N LEU A 96 -11.42 -11.82 18.44
CA LEU A 96 -10.88 -12.36 17.18
C LEU A 96 -11.68 -11.93 15.94
N VAL A 97 -12.46 -10.85 16.04
CA VAL A 97 -13.15 -10.25 14.90
C VAL A 97 -12.13 -9.50 14.06
N PRO A 98 -12.03 -9.78 12.75
CA PRO A 98 -11.04 -9.14 11.90
C PRO A 98 -11.28 -7.63 11.78
N VAL A 99 -10.19 -6.90 11.55
CA VAL A 99 -10.23 -5.47 11.24
C VAL A 99 -9.68 -5.25 9.83
N ARG A 100 -10.17 -4.20 9.20
CA ARG A 100 -9.61 -3.65 7.95
C ARG A 100 -8.87 -2.37 8.29
N VAL A 101 -7.58 -2.35 7.96
CA VAL A 101 -6.71 -1.21 8.25
C VAL A 101 -6.33 -0.54 6.93
N THR A 102 -6.68 0.72 6.80
CA THR A 102 -6.15 1.59 5.75
C THR A 102 -4.94 2.33 6.32
N TYR A 103 -3.82 2.26 5.62
CA TYR A 103 -2.56 2.81 6.10
C TYR A 103 -1.75 3.45 4.98
N VAL A 104 -0.78 4.24 5.37
CA VAL A 104 0.24 4.85 4.52
C VAL A 104 1.62 4.52 5.07
N ASP A 105 2.61 4.45 4.19
CA ASP A 105 4.00 4.28 4.60
C ASP A 105 4.63 5.64 4.86
N ARG A 106 5.12 5.84 6.09
CA ARG A 106 5.83 7.05 6.51
C ARG A 106 7.05 6.68 7.33
N GLY A 107 8.20 7.19 6.93
CA GLY A 107 9.44 7.01 7.68
C GLY A 107 9.81 5.54 7.88
N GLY A 108 9.51 4.66 6.93
CA GLY A 108 9.76 3.23 7.01
C GLY A 108 8.77 2.45 7.88
N ALA A 109 7.73 3.09 8.39
CA ALA A 109 6.68 2.47 9.20
C ALA A 109 5.32 2.55 8.50
N HIS A 110 4.45 1.58 8.78
CA HIS A 110 3.04 1.61 8.37
C HIS A 110 2.26 2.43 9.38
N GLU A 111 1.71 3.55 8.95
CA GLU A 111 0.88 4.42 9.77
C GLU A 111 -0.59 4.18 9.42
N ALA A 112 -1.34 3.63 10.38
CA ALA A 112 -2.77 3.44 10.23
C ALA A 112 -3.49 4.79 10.21
N VAL A 113 -4.32 5.01 9.20
CA VAL A 113 -5.11 6.25 9.05
C VAL A 113 -6.60 6.00 9.26
N ARG A 114 -7.05 4.77 9.05
CA ARG A 114 -8.44 4.36 9.26
C ARG A 114 -8.51 2.89 9.65
N ILE A 115 -9.35 2.56 10.61
CA ILE A 115 -9.59 1.18 11.04
C ILE A 115 -11.09 0.94 11.03
N GLU A 116 -11.51 -0.20 10.49
CA GLU A 116 -12.91 -0.59 10.41
C GLU A 116 -13.04 -2.07 10.80
N ASP A 117 -14.22 -2.43 11.28
CA ASP A 117 -14.56 -3.84 11.42
C ASP A 117 -14.61 -4.50 10.04
N ALA A 118 -13.95 -5.62 9.87
CA ALA A 118 -14.03 -6.38 8.64
C ALA A 118 -15.18 -7.40 8.75
N PRO A 119 -15.93 -7.60 7.64
CA PRO A 119 -16.97 -8.60 7.60
C PRO A 119 -16.43 -10.02 7.66
#